data_7b74624061f50c0c8acb70f2eb2fee3f
#
_entry.id   7b74624061f50c0c8acb70f2eb2fee3f
#
_cell.length_a   1.000
_cell.length_b   1.000
_cell.length_c   1.000
_cell.angle_alpha   90.00
_cell.angle_beta   90.00
_cell.angle_gamma   90.00
#
_symmetry.space_group_name_H-M   'P 1'
#
loop_
_entity.id
_entity.type
_entity.pdbx_description
1 polymer ?
#
loop_
_entity_poly.entity_id
_entity_poly.type
_entity_poly.pdbx_seq_one_letter_code
_entity_poly.pdbx_strand_id
1 'polypeptide(L)'
;MKNNNCREDESILIASSIREWLTMYIPQVRANSPHTQRAYTITLKLYVEFLESEKFVRHTRLTAQCFDTNVIQDWLLWLKNVRNCSNSTCNHRLACLRSFIIYLGHSNPRFLEQENKISEVKRMKTVRKNIVEITKKAMKALFSSIDQTMVTGKRDLALFTLMYSTATRINEILSLRIRDIQLHEKNIHNCIYVMGKGSKRRTIPLMKDCVNIIKSYIRQFHGDKPTENDLLFFSSHNGNKVKLTQEAISKRLKIYARKANGICAEMPPDIHCHNLRAARATHWLEEGLNIVMIQKLLGHENIATTMNYVAVSNAQKSEALASLEDNVSKSAAKKWKKVKKSSSLAELLGLKTGK
;
A
#
# COMPACT_ATOMS: atom_id res chain seq x y z
N MET A 1 34.57 37.62 -14.96
CA MET A 1 35.03 36.88 -13.76
C MET A 1 34.05 36.89 -12.58
N LYS A 2 33.33 38.00 -12.27
CA LYS A 2 32.36 38.02 -11.13
C LYS A 2 31.17 36.99 -11.23
N ASN A 3 30.70 36.67 -12.44
CA ASN A 3 29.56 35.77 -12.63
C ASN A 3 29.89 34.28 -12.41
N ASN A 4 31.12 33.85 -12.56
CA ASN A 4 31.52 32.44 -12.35
C ASN A 4 31.65 32.12 -10.85
N ASN A 5 32.22 33.00 -10.04
CA ASN A 5 32.33 32.79 -8.61
C ASN A 5 30.94 32.69 -7.92
N CYS A 6 30.00 33.55 -8.32
CA CYS A 6 28.65 33.51 -7.74
C CYS A 6 27.89 32.20 -8.04
N ARG A 7 28.10 31.58 -9.21
CA ARG A 7 27.48 30.29 -9.60
C ARG A 7 28.14 29.10 -8.90
N GLU A 8 29.43 29.16 -8.66
CA GLU A 8 30.20 28.14 -7.94
C GLU A 8 29.79 28.12 -6.46
N ASP A 9 29.62 29.29 -5.85
CA ASP A 9 29.09 29.46 -4.49
C ASP A 9 27.66 28.89 -4.37
N GLU A 10 26.80 29.08 -5.38
CA GLU A 10 25.42 28.57 -5.37
C GLU A 10 25.39 27.05 -5.50
N SER A 11 26.25 26.47 -6.35
CA SER A 11 26.38 25.03 -6.49
C SER A 11 26.85 24.35 -5.19
N ILE A 12 27.81 24.94 -4.50
CA ILE A 12 28.30 24.46 -3.20
C ILE A 12 27.18 24.53 -2.14
N LEU A 13 26.43 25.64 -2.14
CA LEU A 13 25.31 25.84 -1.22
C LEU A 13 24.21 24.79 -1.43
N ILE A 14 23.82 24.51 -2.68
CA ILE A 14 22.80 23.49 -2.98
C ILE A 14 23.31 22.11 -2.58
N ALA A 15 24.56 21.80 -2.89
CA ALA A 15 25.18 20.50 -2.54
C ALA A 15 25.22 20.28 -1.02
N SER A 16 25.61 21.32 -0.25
CA SER A 16 25.61 21.27 1.21
C SER A 16 24.20 21.11 1.78
N SER A 17 23.21 21.83 1.20
CA SER A 17 21.80 21.72 1.58
C SER A 17 21.23 20.33 1.30
N ILE A 18 21.58 19.70 0.19
CA ILE A 18 21.20 18.29 -0.10
C ILE A 18 21.74 17.35 0.97
N ARG A 19 23.04 17.51 1.31
CA ARG A 19 23.66 16.67 2.33
C ARG A 19 22.99 16.86 3.70
N GLU A 20 22.82 18.09 4.14
CA GLU A 20 22.20 18.41 5.42
C GLU A 20 20.76 17.90 5.48
N TRP A 21 19.98 18.12 4.42
CA TRP A 21 18.61 17.64 4.34
C TRP A 21 18.50 16.12 4.47
N LEU A 22 19.36 15.36 3.76
CA LEU A 22 19.35 13.90 3.81
C LEU A 22 19.87 13.32 5.12
N THR A 23 20.92 13.94 5.72
CA THR A 23 21.62 13.36 6.87
C THR A 23 21.13 13.89 8.22
N MET A 24 20.57 15.10 8.27
CA MET A 24 20.14 15.73 9.51
C MET A 24 18.63 16.01 9.53
N TYR A 25 18.11 16.77 8.57
CA TYR A 25 16.72 17.23 8.60
C TYR A 25 15.73 16.07 8.44
N ILE A 26 15.90 15.19 7.46
CA ILE A 26 14.99 14.06 7.23
C ILE A 26 14.96 13.11 8.43
N PRO A 27 16.10 12.64 8.98
CA PRO A 27 16.09 11.75 10.13
C PRO A 27 15.46 12.37 11.39
N GLN A 28 15.71 13.66 11.64
CA GLN A 28 15.28 14.32 12.88
C GLN A 28 13.85 14.84 12.84
N VAL A 29 13.41 15.41 11.71
CA VAL A 29 12.17 16.19 11.65
C VAL A 29 11.06 15.44 10.91
N ARG A 30 11.37 14.70 9.85
CA ARG A 30 10.33 14.15 8.96
C ARG A 30 10.11 12.65 9.07
N ALA A 31 11.15 11.87 9.22
CA ALA A 31 10.96 10.42 9.19
C ALA A 31 12.16 9.65 9.74
N ASN A 32 11.93 8.95 10.82
CA ASN A 32 12.86 7.95 11.34
C ASN A 32 12.83 6.62 10.54
N SER A 33 12.19 6.60 9.36
CA SER A 33 12.04 5.38 8.56
C SER A 33 13.13 5.31 7.49
N PRO A 34 13.97 4.24 7.48
CA PRO A 34 14.98 4.01 6.45
C PRO A 34 14.39 3.96 5.02
N HIS A 35 13.15 3.51 4.89
CA HIS A 35 12.45 3.48 3.60
C HIS A 35 12.16 4.87 3.05
N THR A 36 11.80 5.81 3.94
CA THR A 36 11.55 7.20 3.56
C THR A 36 12.85 7.88 3.15
N GLN A 37 13.91 7.72 3.93
CA GLN A 37 15.25 8.25 3.60
C GLN A 37 15.72 7.72 2.24
N ARG A 38 15.62 6.41 2.00
CA ARG A 38 15.95 5.80 0.71
C ARG A 38 15.15 6.38 -0.44
N ALA A 39 13.85 6.63 -0.26
CA ALA A 39 12.99 7.21 -1.29
C ALA A 39 13.45 8.62 -1.69
N TYR A 40 13.81 9.46 -0.71
CA TYR A 40 14.36 10.79 -0.94
C TYR A 40 15.71 10.74 -1.64
N THR A 41 16.63 9.91 -1.16
CA THR A 41 17.96 9.73 -1.77
C THR A 41 17.85 9.29 -3.23
N ILE A 42 17.02 8.29 -3.53
CA ILE A 42 16.81 7.83 -4.91
C ILE A 42 16.20 8.95 -5.77
N THR A 43 15.29 9.75 -5.21
CA THR A 43 14.66 10.85 -5.95
C THR A 43 15.68 11.91 -6.35
N LEU A 44 16.51 12.36 -5.40
CA LEU A 44 17.55 13.35 -5.69
C LEU A 44 18.61 12.80 -6.66
N LYS A 45 19.01 11.53 -6.49
CA LYS A 45 19.94 10.89 -7.42
C LYS A 45 19.38 10.90 -8.86
N LEU A 46 18.12 10.54 -9.06
CA LEU A 46 17.48 10.56 -10.38
C LEU A 46 17.32 11.99 -10.93
N TYR A 47 17.14 12.96 -10.04
CA TYR A 47 17.04 14.36 -10.47
C TYR A 47 18.39 14.90 -10.95
N VAL A 48 19.46 14.62 -10.21
CA VAL A 48 20.84 14.99 -10.62
C VAL A 48 21.22 14.28 -11.92
N GLU A 49 20.95 12.97 -12.06
CA GLU A 49 21.18 12.21 -13.28
C GLU A 49 20.49 12.87 -14.50
N PHE A 50 19.25 13.31 -14.36
CA PHE A 50 18.52 14.04 -15.39
C PHE A 50 19.17 15.40 -15.72
N LEU A 51 19.57 16.17 -14.71
CA LEU A 51 20.23 17.46 -14.93
C LEU A 51 21.55 17.29 -15.68
N GLU A 52 22.31 16.26 -15.37
CA GLU A 52 23.59 15.96 -16.04
C GLU A 52 23.38 15.46 -17.48
N SER A 53 22.48 14.50 -17.68
CA SER A 53 22.29 13.84 -18.98
C SER A 53 21.49 14.66 -19.98
N GLU A 54 20.41 15.31 -19.54
CA GLU A 54 19.44 15.98 -20.43
C GLU A 54 19.61 17.52 -20.46
N LYS A 55 20.09 18.09 -19.36
CA LYS A 55 20.29 19.55 -19.25
C LYS A 55 21.76 19.95 -19.32
N PHE A 56 22.67 18.98 -19.38
CA PHE A 56 24.12 19.20 -19.45
C PHE A 56 24.66 20.12 -18.33
N VAL A 57 24.02 20.03 -17.15
CA VAL A 57 24.42 20.81 -15.97
C VAL A 57 25.65 20.16 -15.34
N ARG A 58 26.77 20.88 -15.34
CA ARG A 58 27.99 20.45 -14.65
C ARG A 58 27.87 20.72 -13.14
N HIS A 59 28.62 19.98 -12.33
CA HIS A 59 28.61 20.11 -10.86
C HIS A 59 28.89 21.56 -10.36
N THR A 60 29.63 22.38 -11.13
CA THR A 60 29.92 23.80 -10.83
C THR A 60 28.82 24.76 -11.32
N ARG A 61 27.75 24.26 -11.93
CA ARG A 61 26.65 25.07 -12.52
C ARG A 61 25.27 24.69 -12.01
N LEU A 62 25.19 24.07 -10.86
CA LEU A 62 23.93 23.78 -10.20
C LEU A 62 23.41 25.08 -9.54
N THR A 63 22.33 25.65 -10.08
CA THR A 63 21.76 26.94 -9.68
C THR A 63 20.28 26.81 -9.34
N ALA A 64 19.66 27.85 -8.78
CA ALA A 64 18.23 27.91 -8.49
C ALA A 64 17.38 27.60 -9.73
N GLN A 65 17.81 28.04 -10.91
CA GLN A 65 17.11 27.77 -12.20
C GLN A 65 16.98 26.29 -12.52
N CYS A 66 17.87 25.44 -11.97
CA CYS A 66 17.74 23.99 -12.10
C CYS A 66 16.47 23.45 -11.40
N PHE A 67 15.84 24.22 -10.54
CA PHE A 67 14.60 23.86 -9.82
C PHE A 67 13.37 24.65 -10.31
N ASP A 68 13.44 25.26 -11.46
CA ASP A 68 12.30 25.94 -12.06
C ASP A 68 11.22 24.94 -12.51
N THR A 69 9.98 25.39 -12.55
CA THR A 69 8.80 24.56 -12.85
C THR A 69 8.89 23.83 -14.19
N ASN A 70 9.42 24.47 -15.22
CA ASN A 70 9.62 23.86 -16.54
C ASN A 70 10.67 22.73 -16.51
N VAL A 71 11.79 22.92 -15.81
CA VAL A 71 12.84 21.90 -15.66
C VAL A 71 12.28 20.67 -14.93
N ILE A 72 11.47 20.91 -13.91
CA ILE A 72 10.83 19.81 -13.14
C ILE A 72 9.77 19.10 -13.99
N GLN A 73 9.02 19.81 -14.84
CA GLN A 73 8.08 19.20 -15.78
C GLN A 73 8.80 18.31 -16.79
N ASP A 74 9.92 18.77 -17.35
CA ASP A 74 10.77 17.97 -18.25
C ASP A 74 11.30 16.72 -17.56
N TRP A 75 11.73 16.84 -16.29
CA TRP A 75 12.15 15.68 -15.51
C TRP A 75 11.02 14.65 -15.30
N LEU A 76 9.80 15.10 -15.07
CA LEU A 76 8.66 14.19 -14.96
C LEU A 76 8.39 13.43 -16.27
N LEU A 77 8.55 14.12 -17.41
CA LEU A 77 8.45 13.48 -18.73
C LEU A 77 9.60 12.50 -18.97
N TRP A 78 10.82 12.85 -18.58
CA TRP A 78 11.96 11.96 -18.63
C TRP A 78 11.77 10.70 -17.76
N LEU A 79 11.29 10.86 -16.52
CA LEU A 79 10.95 9.71 -15.67
C LEU A 79 9.95 8.79 -16.32
N LYS A 80 8.96 9.33 -17.02
CA LYS A 80 7.93 8.54 -17.68
C LYS A 80 8.44 7.87 -18.94
N ASN A 81 9.13 8.60 -19.82
CA ASN A 81 9.46 8.16 -21.17
C ASN A 81 10.80 7.41 -21.25
N VAL A 82 11.80 7.85 -20.48
CA VAL A 82 13.14 7.24 -20.48
C VAL A 82 13.27 6.16 -19.39
N ARG A 83 12.76 6.45 -18.18
CA ARG A 83 12.86 5.53 -17.03
C ARG A 83 11.63 4.60 -16.92
N ASN A 84 10.66 4.70 -17.82
CA ASN A 84 9.43 3.89 -17.85
C ASN A 84 8.67 3.88 -16.50
N CYS A 85 8.70 5.00 -15.77
CA CYS A 85 8.02 5.11 -14.49
C CYS A 85 6.51 5.27 -14.69
N SER A 86 5.72 4.61 -13.83
CA SER A 86 4.27 4.87 -13.78
C SER A 86 3.97 6.29 -13.31
N ASN A 87 2.81 6.84 -13.70
CA ASN A 87 2.37 8.17 -13.25
C ASN A 87 2.34 8.28 -11.71
N SER A 88 1.98 7.20 -11.01
CA SER A 88 2.01 7.15 -9.55
C SER A 88 3.43 7.27 -9.01
N THR A 89 4.41 6.61 -9.65
CA THR A 89 5.82 6.71 -9.28
C THR A 89 6.36 8.12 -9.54
N CYS A 90 6.03 8.72 -10.69
CA CYS A 90 6.41 10.10 -11.00
C CYS A 90 5.85 11.08 -9.95
N ASN A 91 4.58 10.93 -9.57
CA ASN A 91 3.95 11.75 -8.53
C ASN A 91 4.60 11.58 -7.15
N HIS A 92 5.02 10.36 -6.82
CA HIS A 92 5.77 10.12 -5.59
C HIS A 92 7.14 10.80 -5.62
N ARG A 93 7.85 10.71 -6.74
CA ARG A 93 9.13 11.40 -6.92
C ARG A 93 8.97 12.92 -6.87
N LEU A 94 7.92 13.47 -7.50
CA LEU A 94 7.58 14.89 -7.41
C LEU A 94 7.34 15.31 -5.95
N ALA A 95 6.60 14.53 -5.19
CA ALA A 95 6.35 14.84 -3.77
C ALA A 95 7.65 14.87 -2.94
N CYS A 96 8.59 13.95 -3.23
CA CYS A 96 9.91 13.94 -2.59
C CYS A 96 10.72 15.18 -2.98
N LEU A 97 10.79 15.53 -4.26
CA LEU A 97 11.52 16.70 -4.74
C LEU A 97 10.93 18.01 -4.18
N ARG A 98 9.59 18.13 -4.16
CA ARG A 98 8.90 19.26 -3.53
C ARG A 98 9.33 19.46 -2.08
N SER A 99 9.40 18.39 -1.32
CA SER A 99 9.81 18.45 0.09
C SER A 99 11.23 19.00 0.25
N PHE A 100 12.12 18.70 -0.68
CA PHE A 100 13.47 19.27 -0.69
C PHE A 100 13.48 20.74 -1.09
N ILE A 101 12.73 21.13 -2.14
CA ILE A 101 12.68 22.53 -2.60
C ILE A 101 12.08 23.45 -1.53
N ILE A 102 11.04 22.98 -0.82
CA ILE A 102 10.46 23.71 0.31
C ILE A 102 11.50 23.90 1.42
N TYR A 103 12.26 22.85 1.75
CA TYR A 103 13.35 22.96 2.72
C TYR A 103 14.41 23.96 2.26
N LEU A 104 14.78 23.94 0.98
CA LEU A 104 15.79 24.80 0.41
C LEU A 104 15.36 26.29 0.47
N GLY A 105 14.10 26.59 0.15
CA GLY A 105 13.53 27.95 0.22
C GLY A 105 13.44 28.47 1.65
N HIS A 106 13.03 27.62 2.60
CA HIS A 106 13.01 27.97 4.03
C HIS A 106 14.43 28.19 4.59
N SER A 107 15.42 27.47 4.08
CA SER A 107 16.81 27.59 4.58
C SER A 107 17.54 28.76 3.98
N ASN A 108 17.17 29.23 2.76
CA ASN A 108 17.85 30.31 2.09
C ASN A 108 16.92 31.11 1.17
N PRO A 109 16.80 32.44 1.41
CA PRO A 109 15.92 33.33 0.64
C PRO A 109 16.15 33.34 -0.88
N ARG A 110 17.33 32.96 -1.36
CA ARG A 110 17.64 32.86 -2.80
C ARG A 110 16.75 31.86 -3.54
N PHE A 111 16.15 30.88 -2.82
CA PHE A 111 15.31 29.83 -3.39
C PHE A 111 13.81 29.99 -3.08
N LEU A 112 13.42 31.13 -2.53
CA LEU A 112 12.02 31.45 -2.21
C LEU A 112 11.11 31.44 -3.46
N GLU A 113 11.63 31.85 -4.61
CA GLU A 113 10.88 31.83 -5.86
C GLU A 113 10.55 30.39 -6.27
N GLN A 114 11.53 29.46 -6.20
CA GLN A 114 11.35 28.05 -6.50
C GLN A 114 10.39 27.39 -5.50
N GLU A 115 10.48 27.72 -4.23
CA GLU A 115 9.54 27.26 -3.20
C GLU A 115 8.11 27.68 -3.51
N ASN A 116 7.88 28.94 -3.82
CA ASN A 116 6.56 29.47 -4.12
C ASN A 116 5.95 28.81 -5.37
N LYS A 117 6.76 28.62 -6.41
CA LYS A 117 6.32 28.09 -7.72
C LYS A 117 6.20 26.56 -7.76
N ILE A 118 6.82 25.82 -6.84
CA ILE A 118 6.82 24.35 -6.90
C ILE A 118 5.42 23.74 -6.80
N SER A 119 4.47 24.44 -6.17
CA SER A 119 3.07 24.02 -6.07
C SER A 119 2.35 24.02 -7.44
N GLU A 120 2.80 24.84 -8.38
CA GLU A 120 2.23 24.97 -9.73
C GLU A 120 2.49 23.75 -10.61
N VAL A 121 3.55 22.98 -10.32
CA VAL A 121 3.85 21.73 -11.03
C VAL A 121 2.73 20.72 -10.80
N LYS A 122 1.90 20.46 -11.79
CA LYS A 122 0.72 19.58 -11.69
C LYS A 122 1.15 18.11 -11.55
N ARG A 123 0.40 17.37 -10.74
CA ARG A 123 0.54 15.91 -10.66
C ARG A 123 0.00 15.26 -11.93
N MET A 124 0.63 14.20 -12.38
CA MET A 124 0.13 13.37 -13.48
C MET A 124 -1.17 12.68 -13.08
N LYS A 125 -2.14 12.61 -14.00
CA LYS A 125 -3.39 11.87 -13.77
C LYS A 125 -3.08 10.39 -13.52
N THR A 126 -3.59 9.84 -12.44
CA THR A 126 -3.46 8.41 -12.10
C THR A 126 -4.82 7.75 -12.11
N VAL A 127 -4.89 6.58 -12.71
CA VAL A 127 -6.06 5.72 -12.58
C VAL A 127 -5.96 4.98 -11.26
N ARG A 128 -6.98 5.06 -10.42
CA ARG A 128 -7.03 4.25 -9.19
C ARG A 128 -7.11 2.78 -9.62
N LYS A 129 -6.12 2.00 -9.21
CA LYS A 129 -6.22 0.54 -9.36
C LYS A 129 -7.29 0.05 -8.41
N ASN A 130 -8.24 -0.71 -8.93
CA ASN A 130 -9.20 -1.40 -8.09
C ASN A 130 -8.45 -2.34 -7.13
N ILE A 131 -8.97 -2.43 -5.91
CA ILE A 131 -8.45 -3.42 -4.96
C ILE A 131 -8.74 -4.79 -5.57
N VAL A 132 -7.72 -5.63 -5.64
CA VAL A 132 -7.87 -7.00 -6.10
C VAL A 132 -8.70 -7.74 -5.04
N GLU A 133 -9.90 -8.13 -5.43
CA GLU A 133 -10.80 -8.92 -4.60
C GLU A 133 -10.29 -10.35 -4.54
N ILE A 134 -10.15 -10.88 -3.34
CA ILE A 134 -9.77 -12.28 -3.10
C ILE A 134 -10.88 -12.88 -2.22
N THR A 135 -11.63 -13.80 -2.77
CA THR A 135 -12.74 -14.44 -2.07
C THR A 135 -12.25 -15.37 -0.94
N LYS A 136 -13.13 -15.68 0.03
CA LYS A 136 -12.81 -16.66 1.09
C LYS A 136 -12.45 -18.03 0.51
N LYS A 137 -13.05 -18.42 -0.62
CA LYS A 137 -12.73 -19.67 -1.34
C LYS A 137 -11.30 -19.62 -1.92
N ALA A 138 -10.94 -18.51 -2.55
CA ALA A 138 -9.59 -18.28 -3.05
C ALA A 138 -8.54 -18.29 -1.92
N MET A 139 -8.86 -17.69 -0.77
CA MET A 139 -7.98 -17.76 0.41
C MET A 139 -7.79 -19.18 0.93
N LYS A 140 -8.84 -20.01 0.95
CA LYS A 140 -8.70 -21.43 1.31
C LYS A 140 -7.77 -22.17 0.34
N ALA A 141 -7.93 -21.94 -0.96
CA ALA A 141 -7.04 -22.51 -1.97
C ALA A 141 -5.58 -22.07 -1.78
N LEU A 142 -5.35 -20.79 -1.42
CA LEU A 142 -4.01 -20.28 -1.12
C LEU A 142 -3.36 -21.06 0.03
N PHE A 143 -4.05 -21.21 1.16
CA PHE A 143 -3.51 -21.95 2.30
C PHE A 143 -3.28 -23.43 1.99
N SER A 144 -4.18 -24.07 1.23
CA SER A 144 -4.04 -25.46 0.80
C SER A 144 -2.89 -25.68 -0.17
N SER A 145 -2.47 -24.65 -0.92
CA SER A 145 -1.35 -24.72 -1.87
C SER A 145 0.03 -24.73 -1.21
N ILE A 146 0.10 -24.45 0.11
CA ILE A 146 1.35 -24.38 0.86
C ILE A 146 1.75 -25.78 1.27
N ASP A 147 2.88 -26.23 0.77
CA ASP A 147 3.44 -27.55 1.10
C ASP A 147 4.01 -27.56 2.53
N GLN A 148 3.32 -28.24 3.43
CA GLN A 148 3.68 -28.35 4.85
C GLN A 148 4.70 -29.48 5.14
N THR A 149 5.11 -30.25 4.15
CA THR A 149 6.21 -31.23 4.31
C THR A 149 7.54 -30.51 4.47
N MET A 150 7.66 -29.36 3.80
CA MET A 150 8.85 -28.51 3.82
C MET A 150 8.88 -27.58 5.05
N VAL A 151 10.04 -27.46 5.67
CA VAL A 151 10.28 -26.53 6.81
C VAL A 151 9.86 -25.10 6.46
N THR A 152 10.24 -24.64 5.24
CA THR A 152 9.87 -23.31 4.76
C THR A 152 8.36 -23.17 4.57
N GLY A 153 7.67 -24.23 4.15
CA GLY A 153 6.22 -24.22 3.98
C GLY A 153 5.49 -24.10 5.31
N LYS A 154 5.90 -24.84 6.35
CA LYS A 154 5.33 -24.72 7.69
C LYS A 154 5.47 -23.30 8.26
N ARG A 155 6.65 -22.69 8.09
CA ARG A 155 6.89 -21.28 8.45
C ARG A 155 5.97 -20.34 7.70
N ASP A 156 5.88 -20.50 6.38
CA ASP A 156 5.11 -19.61 5.51
C ASP A 156 3.61 -19.75 5.79
N LEU A 157 3.12 -20.94 6.08
CA LEU A 157 1.74 -21.14 6.51
C LEU A 157 1.45 -20.34 7.79
N ALA A 158 2.28 -20.48 8.82
CA ALA A 158 2.13 -19.75 10.06
C ALA A 158 2.18 -18.22 9.84
N LEU A 159 3.13 -17.75 9.02
CA LEU A 159 3.29 -16.32 8.68
C LEU A 159 2.06 -15.79 7.96
N PHE A 160 1.60 -16.43 6.89
CA PHE A 160 0.46 -15.96 6.12
C PHE A 160 -0.86 -16.11 6.86
N THR A 161 -1.01 -17.14 7.70
CA THR A 161 -2.18 -17.29 8.59
C THR A 161 -2.24 -16.13 9.57
N LEU A 162 -1.13 -15.83 10.26
CA LEU A 162 -1.08 -14.70 11.18
C LEU A 162 -1.34 -13.38 10.47
N MET A 163 -0.72 -13.17 9.32
CA MET A 163 -0.88 -11.97 8.51
C MET A 163 -2.33 -11.76 8.04
N TYR A 164 -2.99 -12.82 7.58
CA TYR A 164 -4.39 -12.75 7.17
C TYR A 164 -5.32 -12.58 8.38
N SER A 165 -5.15 -13.37 9.45
CA SER A 165 -6.02 -13.28 10.63
C SER A 165 -5.99 -11.90 11.30
N THR A 166 -4.86 -11.23 11.27
CA THR A 166 -4.65 -9.94 11.96
C THR A 166 -4.69 -8.75 11.02
N ALA A 167 -4.70 -8.97 9.71
CA ALA A 167 -4.59 -7.95 8.68
C ALA A 167 -3.42 -6.96 8.88
N THR A 168 -2.33 -7.39 9.51
CA THR A 168 -1.15 -6.57 9.78
C THR A 168 -0.34 -6.31 8.51
N ARG A 169 0.51 -5.27 8.53
CA ARG A 169 1.45 -5.01 7.44
C ARG A 169 2.60 -6.00 7.49
N ILE A 170 3.15 -6.37 6.32
CA ILE A 170 4.25 -7.34 6.25
C ILE A 170 5.45 -6.94 7.13
N ASN A 171 5.84 -5.68 7.15
CA ASN A 171 6.96 -5.22 7.98
C ASN A 171 6.66 -5.31 9.49
N GLU A 172 5.40 -5.16 9.89
CA GLU A 172 4.96 -5.35 11.26
C GLU A 172 5.13 -6.83 11.67
N ILE A 173 4.66 -7.76 10.84
CA ILE A 173 4.82 -9.21 11.05
C ILE A 173 6.30 -9.63 11.12
N LEU A 174 7.11 -9.17 10.17
CA LEU A 174 8.53 -9.52 10.10
C LEU A 174 9.38 -8.90 11.22
N SER A 175 8.81 -7.99 11.99
CA SER A 175 9.47 -7.36 13.13
C SER A 175 8.99 -7.91 14.47
N LEU A 176 7.95 -8.78 14.48
CA LEU A 176 7.45 -9.40 15.70
C LEU A 176 8.52 -10.26 16.37
N ARG A 177 8.57 -10.15 17.67
CA ARG A 177 9.38 -11.02 18.55
C ARG A 177 8.47 -11.93 19.37
N ILE A 178 9.02 -12.94 19.98
CA ILE A 178 8.29 -13.86 20.85
C ILE A 178 7.53 -13.10 21.95
N ARG A 179 8.14 -12.09 22.57
CA ARG A 179 7.51 -11.23 23.59
C ARG A 179 6.30 -10.43 23.10
N ASP A 180 6.16 -10.25 21.79
CA ASP A 180 5.06 -9.46 21.22
C ASP A 180 3.80 -10.31 21.00
N ILE A 181 3.87 -11.61 21.29
CA ILE A 181 2.75 -12.54 21.19
C ILE A 181 2.38 -13.08 22.55
N GLN A 182 1.11 -13.02 22.89
CA GLN A 182 0.57 -13.50 24.15
C GLN A 182 -0.37 -14.67 23.90
N LEU A 183 0.03 -15.86 24.32
CA LEU A 183 -0.69 -17.12 24.11
C LEU A 183 -0.98 -17.78 25.46
N HIS A 184 -2.25 -17.84 25.83
CA HIS A 184 -2.70 -18.51 27.05
C HIS A 184 -3.18 -19.94 26.75
N GLU A 185 -3.05 -20.82 27.72
CA GLU A 185 -3.48 -22.24 27.58
C GLU A 185 -4.99 -22.35 27.35
N LYS A 186 -5.80 -21.59 28.07
CA LYS A 186 -7.27 -21.59 27.98
C LYS A 186 -7.81 -20.83 26.74
N ASN A 187 -6.96 -20.41 25.81
CA ASN A 187 -7.34 -19.67 24.58
C ASN A 187 -8.15 -18.38 24.83
N ILE A 188 -8.14 -17.85 26.05
CA ILE A 188 -8.80 -16.60 26.42
C ILE A 188 -7.76 -15.48 26.34
N HIS A 189 -8.14 -14.39 25.67
CA HIS A 189 -7.27 -13.19 25.52
C HIS A 189 -5.94 -13.39 24.76
N ASN A 190 -5.86 -14.38 23.86
CA ASN A 190 -4.72 -14.50 22.98
C ASN A 190 -4.63 -13.29 22.04
N CYS A 191 -3.47 -12.66 21.95
CA CYS A 191 -3.29 -11.46 21.14
C CYS A 191 -1.85 -11.28 20.70
N ILE A 192 -1.67 -10.38 19.72
CA ILE A 192 -0.37 -9.82 19.35
C ILE A 192 -0.33 -8.33 19.62
N TYR A 193 0.85 -7.85 19.95
CA TYR A 193 1.17 -6.44 20.08
C TYR A 193 1.96 -5.98 18.88
N VAL A 194 1.40 -5.04 18.14
CA VAL A 194 2.00 -4.55 16.89
C VAL A 194 2.39 -3.10 17.03
N MET A 195 3.62 -2.77 16.64
CA MET A 195 4.08 -1.38 16.55
C MET A 195 3.73 -0.82 15.19
N GLY A 196 2.85 0.16 15.15
CA GLY A 196 2.46 0.87 13.94
C GLY A 196 3.35 2.09 13.65
N LYS A 197 2.93 2.88 12.65
CA LYS A 197 3.59 4.15 12.30
C LYS A 197 3.56 5.11 13.50
N GLY A 198 4.66 5.82 13.74
CA GLY A 198 4.78 6.75 14.87
C GLY A 198 4.85 6.05 16.24
N SER A 199 5.37 4.82 16.29
CA SER A 199 5.55 4.03 17.53
C SER A 199 4.25 3.78 18.32
N LYS A 200 3.09 3.88 17.66
CA LYS A 200 1.79 3.58 18.28
C LYS A 200 1.61 2.07 18.38
N ARG A 201 1.51 1.56 19.62
CA ARG A 201 1.24 0.14 19.89
C ARG A 201 -0.25 -0.12 19.77
N ARG A 202 -0.62 -1.22 19.09
CA ARG A 202 -1.99 -1.74 19.06
C ARG A 202 -2.03 -3.23 19.37
N THR A 203 -3.09 -3.64 20.02
CA THR A 203 -3.35 -5.04 20.35
C THR A 203 -4.33 -5.61 19.35
N ILE A 204 -4.04 -6.80 18.81
CA ILE A 204 -4.92 -7.49 17.88
C ILE A 204 -5.22 -8.88 18.43
N PRO A 205 -6.49 -9.20 18.72
CA PRO A 205 -6.90 -10.51 19.18
C PRO A 205 -6.62 -11.59 18.14
N LEU A 206 -6.29 -12.79 18.62
CA LEU A 206 -6.06 -13.96 17.78
C LEU A 206 -7.22 -14.94 17.90
N MET A 207 -7.72 -15.41 16.77
CA MET A 207 -8.73 -16.46 16.70
C MET A 207 -8.10 -17.83 16.97
N LYS A 208 -8.88 -18.76 17.49
CA LYS A 208 -8.44 -20.10 17.95
C LYS A 208 -7.58 -20.85 16.92
N ASP A 209 -7.98 -20.88 15.67
CA ASP A 209 -7.25 -21.60 14.61
C ASP A 209 -5.87 -20.98 14.34
N CYS A 210 -5.79 -19.65 14.33
CA CYS A 210 -4.53 -18.95 14.22
C CYS A 210 -3.61 -19.25 15.40
N VAL A 211 -4.15 -19.26 16.63
CA VAL A 211 -3.42 -19.59 17.85
C VAL A 211 -2.82 -20.99 17.77
N ASN A 212 -3.59 -21.98 17.32
CA ASN A 212 -3.11 -23.37 17.21
C ASN A 212 -1.93 -23.48 16.21
N ILE A 213 -2.04 -22.84 15.07
CA ILE A 213 -0.97 -22.84 14.06
C ILE A 213 0.28 -22.16 14.62
N ILE A 214 0.12 -21.01 15.30
CA ILE A 214 1.26 -20.28 15.86
C ILE A 214 1.90 -21.01 17.03
N LYS A 215 1.13 -21.65 17.92
CA LYS A 215 1.67 -22.52 18.99
C LYS A 215 2.52 -23.66 18.40
N SER A 216 1.99 -24.34 17.38
CA SER A 216 2.71 -25.42 16.69
C SER A 216 4.00 -24.91 16.03
N TYR A 217 3.93 -23.73 15.39
CA TYR A 217 5.10 -23.08 14.78
C TYR A 217 6.17 -22.75 15.83
N ILE A 218 5.78 -22.09 16.93
CA ILE A 218 6.72 -21.70 17.99
C ILE A 218 7.39 -22.95 18.57
N ARG A 219 6.62 -23.98 18.91
CA ARG A 219 7.16 -25.22 19.44
C ARG A 219 8.18 -25.88 18.50
N GLN A 220 7.88 -25.90 17.20
CA GLN A 220 8.75 -26.54 16.21
C GLN A 220 10.02 -25.74 15.90
N PHE A 221 9.94 -24.40 15.86
CA PHE A 221 11.03 -23.54 15.38
C PHE A 221 11.82 -22.87 16.50
N HIS A 222 11.22 -22.69 17.67
CA HIS A 222 11.85 -22.05 18.83
C HIS A 222 12.05 -23.01 20.00
N GLY A 223 11.46 -24.21 19.94
CA GLY A 223 11.50 -25.20 21.02
C GLY A 223 10.56 -24.88 22.18
N ASP A 224 10.72 -25.62 23.28
CA ASP A 224 9.84 -25.50 24.44
C ASP A 224 10.15 -24.26 25.31
N LYS A 225 11.33 -23.68 25.19
CA LYS A 225 11.75 -22.49 25.94
C LYS A 225 12.22 -21.40 24.96
N PRO A 226 11.30 -20.74 24.24
CA PRO A 226 11.65 -19.68 23.29
C PRO A 226 12.20 -18.46 24.01
N THR A 227 13.24 -17.82 23.41
CA THR A 227 13.79 -16.56 23.93
C THR A 227 12.87 -15.41 23.55
N GLU A 228 12.47 -14.59 24.52
CA GLU A 228 11.54 -13.48 24.33
C GLU A 228 11.95 -12.48 23.22
N ASN A 229 13.26 -12.25 23.09
CA ASN A 229 13.82 -11.32 22.12
C ASN A 229 14.02 -11.91 20.72
N ASP A 230 13.83 -13.20 20.52
CA ASP A 230 13.93 -13.83 19.22
C ASP A 230 12.85 -13.31 18.27
N LEU A 231 13.23 -13.15 16.98
CA LEU A 231 12.26 -12.86 15.93
C LEU A 231 11.27 -14.02 15.83
N LEU A 232 9.97 -13.74 15.82
CA LEU A 232 8.93 -14.76 15.65
C LEU A 232 9.15 -15.55 14.36
N PHE A 233 9.35 -14.85 13.23
CA PHE A 233 9.62 -15.45 11.93
C PHE A 233 11.03 -15.13 11.47
N PHE A 234 11.78 -16.15 11.11
CA PHE A 234 13.16 -16.05 10.68
C PHE A 234 13.51 -17.01 9.55
N SER A 235 14.63 -16.77 8.91
CA SER A 235 15.33 -17.73 8.04
C SER A 235 16.55 -18.25 8.79
N SER A 236 16.85 -19.54 8.64
CA SER A 236 18.11 -20.07 9.13
C SER A 236 19.17 -19.99 8.03
N HIS A 237 20.30 -19.39 8.33
CA HIS A 237 21.46 -19.36 7.44
C HIS A 237 22.71 -19.67 8.28
N ASN A 238 23.42 -20.76 7.95
CA ASN A 238 24.58 -21.25 8.70
C ASN A 238 24.32 -21.34 10.23
N GLY A 239 23.14 -21.86 10.62
CA GLY A 239 22.76 -21.98 12.02
C GLY A 239 22.24 -20.69 12.69
N ASN A 240 22.41 -19.53 12.06
CA ASN A 240 21.96 -18.25 12.59
C ASN A 240 20.55 -17.89 12.18
N LYS A 241 19.77 -17.32 13.11
CA LYS A 241 18.43 -16.77 12.83
C LYS A 241 18.55 -15.40 12.16
N VAL A 242 18.18 -15.32 10.88
CA VAL A 242 18.25 -14.09 10.08
C VAL A 242 16.85 -13.55 9.81
N LYS A 243 16.69 -12.23 9.88
CA LYS A 243 15.42 -11.56 9.58
C LYS A 243 15.00 -11.82 8.12
N LEU A 244 13.74 -12.19 7.93
CA LEU A 244 13.17 -12.35 6.59
C LEU A 244 13.01 -10.98 5.91
N THR A 245 13.22 -10.94 4.60
CA THR A 245 12.96 -9.74 3.80
C THR A 245 11.55 -9.76 3.23
N GLN A 246 10.98 -8.56 3.04
CA GLN A 246 9.67 -8.42 2.41
C GLN A 246 9.66 -8.99 0.99
N GLU A 247 10.76 -8.81 0.26
CA GLU A 247 10.92 -9.29 -1.11
C GLU A 247 10.89 -10.83 -1.17
N ALA A 248 11.59 -11.50 -0.26
CA ALA A 248 11.60 -12.96 -0.18
C ALA A 248 10.19 -13.51 0.09
N ILE A 249 9.48 -12.95 1.06
CA ILE A 249 8.11 -13.36 1.39
C ILE A 249 7.14 -13.06 0.24
N SER A 250 7.27 -11.91 -0.42
CA SER A 250 6.45 -11.56 -1.58
C SER A 250 6.66 -12.51 -2.76
N LYS A 251 7.90 -12.94 -3.02
CA LYS A 251 8.20 -13.96 -4.04
C LYS A 251 7.54 -15.29 -3.70
N ARG A 252 7.61 -15.74 -2.44
CA ARG A 252 6.98 -16.98 -2.00
C ARG A 252 5.45 -16.92 -2.11
N LEU A 253 4.85 -15.80 -1.69
CA LEU A 253 3.41 -15.59 -1.81
C LEU A 253 2.94 -15.71 -3.25
N LYS A 254 3.67 -15.14 -4.22
CA LYS A 254 3.35 -15.27 -5.66
C LYS A 254 3.42 -16.70 -6.14
N ILE A 255 4.39 -17.50 -5.68
CA ILE A 255 4.49 -18.93 -6.01
C ILE A 255 3.23 -19.66 -5.52
N TYR A 256 2.82 -19.45 -4.27
CA TYR A 256 1.62 -20.07 -3.72
C TYR A 256 0.34 -19.59 -4.39
N ALA A 257 0.25 -18.31 -4.74
CA ALA A 257 -0.90 -17.76 -5.46
C ALA A 257 -1.06 -18.39 -6.85
N ARG A 258 0.02 -18.61 -7.59
CA ARG A 258 -0.02 -19.32 -8.88
C ARG A 258 -0.46 -20.76 -8.73
N LYS A 259 0.03 -21.50 -7.71
CA LYS A 259 -0.44 -22.85 -7.41
C LYS A 259 -1.92 -22.86 -7.03
N ALA A 260 -2.34 -21.91 -6.21
CA ALA A 260 -3.72 -21.76 -5.78
C ALA A 260 -4.67 -21.38 -6.93
N ASN A 261 -4.20 -20.60 -7.92
CA ASN A 261 -4.95 -20.28 -9.13
C ASN A 261 -5.30 -21.54 -9.92
N GLY A 262 -4.39 -22.53 -9.99
CA GLY A 262 -4.66 -23.84 -10.57
C GLY A 262 -5.74 -24.66 -9.84
N ILE A 263 -5.96 -24.38 -8.52
CA ILE A 263 -7.01 -25.04 -7.72
C ILE A 263 -8.32 -24.24 -7.79
N CYS A 264 -8.23 -22.92 -7.79
CA CYS A 264 -9.36 -21.99 -7.75
C CYS A 264 -9.06 -20.78 -8.65
N ALA A 265 -9.74 -20.71 -9.78
CA ALA A 265 -9.55 -19.63 -10.77
C ALA A 265 -9.85 -18.22 -10.22
N GLU A 266 -10.62 -18.12 -9.11
CA GLU A 266 -10.87 -16.85 -8.42
C GLU A 266 -9.61 -16.29 -7.70
N MET A 267 -8.53 -17.10 -7.52
CA MET A 267 -7.29 -16.63 -6.94
C MET A 267 -6.44 -15.93 -8.01
N PRO A 268 -6.16 -14.63 -7.88
CA PRO A 268 -5.28 -13.95 -8.80
C PRO A 268 -3.86 -14.52 -8.72
N PRO A 269 -3.18 -14.79 -9.85
CA PRO A 269 -1.85 -15.43 -9.84
C PRO A 269 -0.72 -14.51 -9.40
N ASP A 270 -0.95 -13.19 -9.42
CA ASP A 270 0.01 -12.17 -9.01
C ASP A 270 -0.56 -11.29 -7.90
N ILE A 271 -0.33 -11.72 -6.65
CA ILE A 271 -0.74 -11.00 -5.46
C ILE A 271 0.47 -10.55 -4.64
N HIS A 272 0.26 -9.50 -3.87
CA HIS A 272 1.25 -8.97 -2.93
C HIS A 272 0.75 -9.13 -1.49
N CYS A 273 1.66 -9.06 -0.53
CA CYS A 273 1.30 -9.17 0.88
C CYS A 273 0.20 -8.18 1.32
N HIS A 274 0.15 -7.00 0.71
CA HIS A 274 -0.92 -6.03 0.99
C HIS A 274 -2.32 -6.53 0.56
N ASN A 275 -2.41 -7.41 -0.45
CA ASN A 275 -3.70 -7.97 -0.87
C ASN A 275 -4.29 -8.90 0.20
N LEU A 276 -3.48 -9.63 0.99
CA LEU A 276 -3.98 -10.44 2.12
C LEU A 276 -4.62 -9.56 3.19
N ARG A 277 -4.00 -8.43 3.48
CA ARG A 277 -4.56 -7.44 4.42
C ARG A 277 -5.86 -6.83 3.88
N ALA A 278 -5.89 -6.48 2.60
CA ALA A 278 -7.09 -5.96 1.94
C ALA A 278 -8.22 -6.98 1.96
N ALA A 279 -7.93 -8.24 1.58
CA ALA A 279 -8.89 -9.34 1.61
C ALA A 279 -9.49 -9.53 3.02
N ARG A 280 -8.65 -9.52 4.08
CA ARG A 280 -9.17 -9.69 5.45
C ARG A 280 -10.05 -8.51 5.87
N ALA A 281 -9.67 -7.28 5.53
CA ALA A 281 -10.47 -6.11 5.83
C ALA A 281 -11.85 -6.17 5.13
N THR A 282 -11.90 -6.61 3.87
CA THR A 282 -13.14 -6.83 3.13
C THR A 282 -13.98 -7.94 3.77
N HIS A 283 -13.35 -9.08 4.11
CA HIS A 283 -14.06 -10.20 4.76
C HIS A 283 -14.59 -9.84 6.14
N TRP A 284 -13.90 -9.03 6.94
CA TRP A 284 -14.43 -8.51 8.20
C TRP A 284 -15.67 -7.64 7.99
N LEU A 285 -15.66 -6.82 6.94
CA LEU A 285 -16.81 -6.00 6.58
C LEU A 285 -18.01 -6.87 6.16
N GLU A 286 -17.77 -7.92 5.36
CA GLU A 286 -18.77 -8.91 4.95
C GLU A 286 -19.32 -9.73 6.15
N GLU A 287 -18.47 -9.96 7.16
CA GLU A 287 -18.83 -10.60 8.41
C GLU A 287 -19.57 -9.66 9.37
N GLY A 288 -19.86 -8.42 8.96
CA GLY A 288 -20.64 -7.45 9.73
C GLY A 288 -19.82 -6.64 10.75
N LEU A 289 -18.49 -6.69 10.74
CA LEU A 289 -17.70 -5.85 11.63
C LEU A 289 -17.87 -4.36 11.25
N ASN A 290 -18.11 -3.55 12.27
CA ASN A 290 -18.20 -2.10 12.11
C ASN A 290 -16.89 -1.52 11.55
N ILE A 291 -17.00 -0.59 10.59
CA ILE A 291 -15.85 0.01 9.89
C ILE A 291 -14.88 0.74 10.83
N VAL A 292 -15.37 1.32 11.92
CA VAL A 292 -14.53 1.96 12.94
C VAL A 292 -13.69 0.92 13.69
N MET A 293 -14.23 -0.26 13.95
CA MET A 293 -13.48 -1.38 14.53
C MET A 293 -12.41 -1.87 13.55
N ILE A 294 -12.76 -2.03 12.28
CA ILE A 294 -11.79 -2.40 11.21
C ILE A 294 -10.69 -1.36 11.13
N GLN A 295 -11.01 -0.06 11.14
CA GLN A 295 -10.02 1.01 11.17
C GLN A 295 -9.01 0.87 12.33
N LYS A 296 -9.52 0.60 13.54
CA LYS A 296 -8.69 0.41 14.75
C LYS A 296 -7.80 -0.83 14.62
N LEU A 297 -8.33 -1.97 14.19
CA LEU A 297 -7.57 -3.21 13.96
C LEU A 297 -6.47 -3.01 12.92
N LEU A 298 -6.77 -2.32 11.82
CA LEU A 298 -5.82 -1.99 10.78
C LEU A 298 -4.78 -0.94 11.22
N GLY A 299 -5.10 -0.10 12.21
CA GLY A 299 -4.27 1.04 12.59
C GLY A 299 -4.18 2.08 11.47
N HIS A 300 -5.33 2.44 10.86
CA HIS A 300 -5.44 3.54 9.92
C HIS A 300 -5.73 4.84 10.66
N GLU A 301 -4.86 5.84 10.49
CA GLU A 301 -5.07 7.17 11.09
C GLU A 301 -6.29 7.87 10.46
N ASN A 302 -6.50 7.66 9.15
CA ASN A 302 -7.62 8.26 8.41
C ASN A 302 -8.62 7.17 7.99
N ILE A 303 -9.89 7.34 8.39
CA ILE A 303 -10.99 6.44 8.03
C ILE A 303 -11.20 6.34 6.51
N ALA A 304 -10.90 7.40 5.75
CA ALA A 304 -11.00 7.38 4.29
C ALA A 304 -10.15 6.25 3.65
N THR A 305 -9.05 5.84 4.30
CA THR A 305 -8.25 4.68 3.86
C THR A 305 -9.02 3.38 4.04
N THR A 306 -9.84 3.26 5.08
CA THR A 306 -10.65 2.07 5.37
C THR A 306 -11.89 2.02 4.48
N MET A 307 -12.44 3.19 4.13
CA MET A 307 -13.60 3.30 3.21
C MET A 307 -13.31 2.72 1.81
N ASN A 308 -12.05 2.61 1.40
CA ASN A 308 -11.71 1.95 0.14
C ASN A 308 -12.16 0.46 0.11
N TYR A 309 -12.27 -0.20 1.25
CA TYR A 309 -12.75 -1.60 1.34
C TYR A 309 -14.28 -1.70 1.20
N VAL A 310 -15.02 -0.68 1.63
CA VAL A 310 -16.48 -0.60 1.45
C VAL A 310 -16.85 -0.55 -0.04
N ALA A 311 -16.01 0.09 -0.85
CA ALA A 311 -16.24 0.18 -2.29
C ALA A 311 -16.15 -1.17 -3.01
N VAL A 312 -15.51 -2.16 -2.39
CA VAL A 312 -15.27 -3.50 -2.97
C VAL A 312 -16.39 -4.49 -2.61
N SER A 313 -17.03 -4.34 -1.45
CA SER A 313 -18.08 -5.26 -0.98
C SER A 313 -19.41 -5.01 -1.70
N ASN A 314 -19.60 -5.65 -2.85
CA ASN A 314 -20.88 -5.59 -3.59
C ASN A 314 -21.99 -6.40 -2.91
N ALA A 315 -21.65 -7.44 -2.15
CA ALA A 315 -22.63 -8.28 -1.44
C ALA A 315 -23.42 -7.48 -0.40
N GLN A 316 -22.75 -6.68 0.42
CA GLN A 316 -23.42 -5.84 1.42
C GLN A 316 -24.27 -4.73 0.78
N LYS A 317 -23.85 -4.20 -0.37
CA LYS A 317 -24.65 -3.22 -1.10
C LYS A 317 -25.96 -3.83 -1.59
N SER A 318 -25.89 -5.05 -2.15
CA SER A 318 -27.07 -5.78 -2.61
C SER A 318 -28.00 -6.14 -1.44
N GLU A 319 -27.46 -6.57 -0.31
CA GLU A 319 -28.21 -6.91 0.88
C GLU A 319 -28.87 -5.67 1.53
N ALA A 320 -28.13 -4.56 1.63
CA ALA A 320 -28.66 -3.29 2.11
C ALA A 320 -29.76 -2.76 1.18
N LEU A 321 -29.59 -2.86 -0.14
CA LEU A 321 -30.63 -2.48 -1.11
C LEU A 321 -31.83 -3.42 -1.04
N ALA A 322 -31.61 -4.73 -0.88
CA ALA A 322 -32.70 -5.71 -0.72
C ALA A 322 -33.50 -5.48 0.58
N SER A 323 -32.83 -5.05 1.66
CA SER A 323 -33.52 -4.68 2.91
C SER A 323 -34.31 -3.37 2.81
N LEU A 324 -33.92 -2.48 1.89
CA LEU A 324 -34.60 -1.22 1.59
C LEU A 324 -35.69 -1.40 0.50
N GLU A 325 -35.68 -2.50 -0.24
CA GLU A 325 -36.79 -2.90 -1.13
C GLU A 325 -38.01 -3.31 -0.32
N ASP A 326 -38.47 -2.38 0.49
CA ASP A 326 -39.70 -2.56 1.26
C ASP A 326 -40.93 -2.59 0.36
N ASN A 327 -41.93 -3.24 0.85
CA ASN A 327 -43.30 -3.51 0.43
C ASN A 327 -43.97 -2.50 -0.54
N VAL A 328 -43.40 -1.32 -0.76
CA VAL A 328 -43.93 -0.29 -1.67
C VAL A 328 -43.83 -0.72 -3.14
N SER A 329 -42.70 -1.36 -3.53
CA SER A 329 -42.54 -1.86 -4.90
C SER A 329 -43.33 -3.18 -5.14
N LYS A 330 -43.54 -3.98 -4.09
CA LYS A 330 -44.34 -5.21 -4.17
C LYS A 330 -45.83 -4.94 -4.30
N SER A 331 -46.33 -3.81 -3.81
CA SER A 331 -47.74 -3.40 -3.92
C SER A 331 -48.07 -2.70 -5.25
N ALA A 332 -47.06 -2.27 -6.00
CA ALA A 332 -47.26 -1.71 -7.33
C ALA A 332 -47.63 -2.82 -8.31
N ALA A 333 -48.94 -3.00 -8.58
CA ALA A 333 -49.39 -3.91 -9.62
C ALA A 333 -48.64 -3.57 -10.92
N LYS A 334 -48.05 -4.60 -11.57
CA LYS A 334 -47.38 -4.45 -12.87
C LYS A 334 -48.38 -3.93 -13.90
N LYS A 335 -48.50 -2.63 -14.04
CA LYS A 335 -49.35 -1.95 -15.04
C LYS A 335 -48.69 -1.85 -16.43
N TRP A 336 -47.63 -2.59 -16.67
CA TRP A 336 -47.05 -2.70 -18.01
C TRP A 336 -48.02 -3.51 -18.86
N LYS A 337 -48.96 -2.83 -19.55
CA LYS A 337 -49.71 -3.45 -20.63
C LYS A 337 -48.70 -3.91 -21.68
N LYS A 338 -48.81 -5.17 -22.11
CA LYS A 338 -48.07 -5.63 -23.29
C LYS A 338 -48.38 -4.65 -24.40
N VAL A 339 -47.38 -3.92 -24.86
CA VAL A 339 -47.48 -3.05 -26.04
C VAL A 339 -47.92 -3.96 -27.18
N LYS A 340 -49.17 -3.85 -27.65
CA LYS A 340 -49.57 -4.45 -28.90
C LYS A 340 -48.60 -3.98 -29.95
N LYS A 341 -48.02 -4.89 -30.74
CA LYS A 341 -47.18 -4.53 -31.86
C LYS A 341 -47.98 -3.53 -32.72
N SER A 342 -47.68 -2.25 -32.63
CA SER A 342 -48.25 -1.24 -33.50
C SER A 342 -47.64 -1.42 -34.89
N SER A 343 -48.49 -1.34 -35.91
CA SER A 343 -48.10 -1.54 -37.29
C SER A 343 -47.37 -0.33 -37.90
N SER A 344 -47.38 0.82 -37.19
CA SER A 344 -46.66 2.03 -37.65
C SER A 344 -46.04 2.83 -36.50
N LEU A 345 -45.00 3.60 -36.81
CA LEU A 345 -44.33 4.48 -35.88
C LEU A 345 -45.26 5.61 -35.36
N ALA A 346 -46.22 6.08 -36.19
CA ALA A 346 -47.21 7.08 -35.82
C ALA A 346 -48.16 6.57 -34.74
N GLU A 347 -48.56 5.31 -34.82
CA GLU A 347 -49.39 4.66 -33.83
C GLU A 347 -48.66 4.40 -32.51
N LEU A 348 -47.37 4.08 -32.57
CA LEU A 348 -46.50 3.93 -31.41
C LEU A 348 -46.34 5.25 -30.65
N LEU A 349 -46.27 6.36 -31.38
CA LEU A 349 -46.08 7.72 -30.85
C LEU A 349 -47.44 8.38 -30.48
N GLY A 350 -48.58 7.71 -30.65
CA GLY A 350 -49.90 8.24 -30.32
C GLY A 350 -50.36 9.38 -31.24
N LEU A 351 -49.72 9.51 -32.39
CA LEU A 351 -50.07 10.52 -33.40
C LEU A 351 -51.25 10.00 -34.21
N LYS A 352 -52.43 10.59 -34.03
CA LYS A 352 -53.63 10.29 -34.90
C LYS A 352 -53.34 10.77 -36.29
N THR A 353 -53.24 9.86 -37.25
CA THR A 353 -53.33 10.22 -38.67
C THR A 353 -54.74 10.63 -38.93
N GLY A 354 -55.01 11.96 -39.05
CA GLY A 354 -56.31 12.46 -39.50
C GLY A 354 -56.59 11.96 -40.91
N LYS A 355 -57.84 11.45 -41.11
CA LYS A 355 -58.46 11.38 -42.42
C LYS A 355 -58.95 12.76 -42.82
#